data_448d9176285276c85b792381b64bc4c7
#
_entry.id   448d9176285276c85b792381b64bc4c7
#
_cell.length_a   1.000
_cell.length_b   1.000
_cell.length_c   1.000
_cell.angle_alpha   90.00
_cell.angle_beta   90.00
_cell.angle_gamma   90.00
#
_symmetry.space_group_name_H-M   'P 1'
#
loop_
_entity.id
_entity.type
_entity.pdbx_description
1 polymer ?
#
loop_
_entity_poly.entity_id
_entity_poly.type
_entity_poly.pdbx_seq_one_letter_code
_entity_poly.pdbx_strand_id
1 'polypeptide(L)'
;MNNIWAIIPAHNEEKNIEQVVKSTKKHAGKVVVVDDGSKDRTAQLAENAGAIVLRHIINLGKGAALKTGCDYAFSKGAKHIVALDADAQHNPDDIPRFAEKLKNHDIVFSYRKYSRQMPAVLRFGNMFISEAASILYNVDLNDTQSGFRAFSKKAYKKIRWNASDYSMESEMISRAGKQKLKYVQIPIETIYSDRYKGTTVIDGMKIVLNMLWWKLFNGHK
;
A
#
# COMPACT_ATOMS: atom_id res chain seq x y z
N MET A 1 2.74 20.88 -3.18
CA MET A 1 3.05 19.45 -3.38
C MET A 1 4.26 18.94 -2.56
N ASN A 2 5.08 19.79 -1.96
CA ASN A 2 6.33 19.38 -1.28
C ASN A 2 6.18 18.57 0.03
N ASN A 3 4.98 18.30 0.52
CA ASN A 3 4.75 17.67 1.82
C ASN A 3 4.31 16.19 1.77
N ILE A 4 4.11 15.62 0.57
CA ILE A 4 3.80 14.21 0.40
C ILE A 4 5.03 13.46 -0.13
N TRP A 5 5.40 12.38 0.54
CA TRP A 5 6.48 11.50 0.12
C TRP A 5 5.89 10.20 -0.40
N ALA A 6 6.46 9.66 -1.47
CA ALA A 6 6.09 8.37 -2.00
C ALA A 6 6.99 7.27 -1.43
N ILE A 7 6.38 6.16 -1.00
CA ILE A 7 7.08 4.96 -0.53
C ILE A 7 6.75 3.81 -1.46
N ILE A 8 7.79 3.18 -1.99
CA ILE A 8 7.70 2.11 -2.99
C ILE A 8 8.47 0.90 -2.44
N PRO A 9 7.81 -0.10 -1.86
CA PRO A 9 8.44 -1.39 -1.58
C PRO A 9 8.72 -2.11 -2.90
N ALA A 10 9.93 -2.64 -3.07
CA ALA A 10 10.34 -3.29 -4.31
C ALA A 10 11.15 -4.57 -4.03
N HIS A 11 10.87 -5.64 -4.77
CA HIS A 11 11.63 -6.89 -4.74
C HIS A 11 11.70 -7.51 -6.13
N ASN A 12 12.90 -7.52 -6.73
CA ASN A 12 13.16 -8.01 -8.10
C ASN A 12 12.24 -7.34 -9.16
N GLU A 13 12.26 -6.01 -9.18
CA GLU A 13 11.46 -5.16 -10.07
C GLU A 13 12.33 -4.33 -11.04
N GLU A 14 13.51 -4.83 -11.42
CA GLU A 14 14.42 -4.10 -12.34
C GLU A 14 13.77 -3.64 -13.63
N LYS A 15 12.72 -4.34 -14.10
CA LYS A 15 12.03 -3.99 -15.36
C LYS A 15 11.15 -2.75 -15.24
N ASN A 16 10.65 -2.45 -14.04
CA ASN A 16 9.61 -1.45 -13.83
C ASN A 16 10.08 -0.26 -12.99
N ILE A 17 11.00 -0.51 -12.03
CA ILE A 17 11.30 0.44 -10.96
C ILE A 17 11.77 1.80 -11.46
N GLU A 18 12.58 1.85 -12.53
CA GLU A 18 13.08 3.10 -13.08
C GLU A 18 11.94 4.00 -13.57
N GLN A 19 11.00 3.42 -14.34
CA GLN A 19 9.84 4.14 -14.87
C GLN A 19 8.93 4.59 -13.73
N VAL A 20 8.65 3.70 -12.75
CA VAL A 20 7.80 4.01 -11.60
C VAL A 20 8.37 5.17 -10.79
N VAL A 21 9.67 5.16 -10.50
CA VAL A 21 10.34 6.25 -9.78
C VAL A 21 10.26 7.56 -10.55
N LYS A 22 10.63 7.57 -11.86
CA LYS A 22 10.60 8.77 -12.69
C LYS A 22 9.20 9.40 -12.77
N SER A 23 8.17 8.57 -12.94
CA SER A 23 6.79 9.05 -12.99
C SER A 23 6.33 9.57 -11.63
N THR A 24 6.63 8.86 -10.55
CA THR A 24 6.26 9.25 -9.18
C THR A 24 6.90 10.57 -8.76
N LYS A 25 8.16 10.83 -9.15
CA LYS A 25 8.88 12.08 -8.84
C LYS A 25 8.21 13.34 -9.38
N LYS A 26 7.39 13.23 -10.41
CA LYS A 26 6.64 14.37 -10.95
C LYS A 26 5.59 14.90 -9.98
N HIS A 27 5.11 14.06 -9.05
CA HIS A 27 3.97 14.31 -8.19
C HIS A 27 4.27 14.26 -6.69
N ALA A 28 5.37 13.62 -6.28
CA ALA A 28 5.79 13.51 -4.89
C ALA A 28 7.00 14.41 -4.60
N GLY A 29 7.07 14.97 -3.40
CA GLY A 29 8.21 15.80 -2.97
C GLY A 29 9.51 15.01 -2.85
N LYS A 30 9.42 13.77 -2.40
CA LYS A 30 10.52 12.78 -2.39
C LYS A 30 9.96 11.39 -2.63
N VAL A 31 10.78 10.53 -3.26
CA VAL A 31 10.50 9.12 -3.49
C VAL A 31 11.49 8.28 -2.70
N VAL A 32 11.00 7.40 -1.87
CA VAL A 32 11.77 6.40 -1.13
C VAL A 32 11.43 5.02 -1.68
N VAL A 33 12.41 4.34 -2.21
CA VAL A 33 12.30 2.92 -2.58
C VAL A 33 12.93 2.09 -1.49
N VAL A 34 12.21 1.08 -1.02
CA VAL A 34 12.77 0.08 -0.11
C VAL A 34 12.98 -1.20 -0.89
N ASP A 35 14.23 -1.46 -1.23
CA ASP A 35 14.66 -2.70 -1.89
C ASP A 35 14.70 -3.83 -0.86
N ASP A 36 13.73 -4.72 -0.94
CA ASP A 36 13.51 -5.81 -0.01
C ASP A 36 14.34 -7.05 -0.36
N GLY A 37 15.68 -6.88 -0.39
CA GLY A 37 16.63 -7.96 -0.65
C GLY A 37 16.61 -8.47 -2.09
N SER A 38 16.48 -7.59 -3.08
CA SER A 38 16.54 -7.96 -4.49
C SER A 38 17.90 -8.52 -4.89
N LYS A 39 17.87 -9.46 -5.84
CA LYS A 39 19.05 -10.09 -6.44
C LYS A 39 19.38 -9.51 -7.81
N ASP A 40 18.51 -8.68 -8.36
CA ASP A 40 18.64 -7.98 -9.65
C ASP A 40 19.11 -6.53 -9.45
N ARG A 41 19.01 -5.72 -10.50
CA ARG A 41 19.45 -4.31 -10.49
C ARG A 41 18.40 -3.34 -9.92
N THR A 42 17.37 -3.82 -9.19
CA THR A 42 16.28 -2.98 -8.69
C THR A 42 16.79 -1.76 -7.92
N ALA A 43 17.66 -1.95 -6.92
CA ALA A 43 18.21 -0.85 -6.11
C ALA A 43 18.98 0.15 -6.97
N GLN A 44 19.88 -0.32 -7.82
CA GLN A 44 20.71 0.53 -8.69
C GLN A 44 19.86 1.39 -9.63
N LEU A 45 18.85 0.78 -10.26
CA LEU A 45 17.96 1.50 -11.17
C LEU A 45 17.08 2.53 -10.44
N ALA A 46 16.64 2.23 -9.22
CA ALA A 46 15.92 3.18 -8.38
C ALA A 46 16.79 4.39 -7.99
N GLU A 47 18.05 4.16 -7.59
CA GLU A 47 19.02 5.22 -7.28
C GLU A 47 19.29 6.09 -8.51
N ASN A 48 19.55 5.48 -9.68
CA ASN A 48 19.78 6.19 -10.93
C ASN A 48 18.57 7.04 -11.37
N ALA A 49 17.36 6.58 -11.07
CA ALA A 49 16.13 7.34 -11.29
C ALA A 49 15.94 8.49 -10.29
N GLY A 50 16.79 8.57 -9.25
CA GLY A 50 16.84 9.63 -8.26
C GLY A 50 15.90 9.40 -7.08
N ALA A 51 15.63 8.15 -6.71
CA ALA A 51 14.99 7.80 -5.44
C ALA A 51 16.00 7.78 -4.30
N ILE A 52 15.52 7.96 -3.08
CA ILE A 52 16.25 7.57 -1.87
C ILE A 52 16.04 6.06 -1.72
N VAL A 53 17.12 5.28 -1.71
CA VAL A 53 17.02 3.82 -1.62
C VAL A 53 17.44 3.34 -0.23
N LEU A 54 16.57 2.56 0.40
CA LEU A 54 16.86 1.78 1.59
C LEU A 54 16.93 0.30 1.19
N ARG A 55 17.88 -0.46 1.73
CA ARG A 55 18.04 -1.87 1.38
C ARG A 55 17.92 -2.77 2.59
N HIS A 56 17.12 -3.82 2.45
CA HIS A 56 17.15 -4.97 3.35
C HIS A 56 18.20 -5.98 2.84
N ILE A 57 18.89 -6.62 3.76
CA ILE A 57 19.91 -7.65 3.42
C ILE A 57 19.22 -8.90 2.85
N ILE A 58 18.01 -9.21 3.35
CA ILE A 58 17.18 -10.34 2.93
C ILE A 58 15.75 -9.85 2.68
N ASN A 59 14.96 -10.64 1.97
CA ASN A 59 13.53 -10.36 1.81
C ASN A 59 12.81 -10.53 3.16
N LEU A 60 12.26 -9.44 3.67
CA LEU A 60 11.48 -9.38 4.91
C LEU A 60 9.98 -9.29 4.65
N GLY A 61 9.57 -9.13 3.40
CA GLY A 61 8.20 -9.01 2.94
C GLY A 61 7.72 -7.57 2.74
N LYS A 62 6.71 -7.41 1.88
CA LYS A 62 6.15 -6.11 1.46
C LYS A 62 5.76 -5.21 2.65
N GLY A 63 5.13 -5.81 3.67
CA GLY A 63 4.71 -5.07 4.86
C GLY A 63 5.88 -4.51 5.65
N ALA A 64 6.97 -5.29 5.80
CA ALA A 64 8.19 -4.85 6.46
C ALA A 64 8.88 -3.74 5.66
N ALA A 65 9.00 -3.90 4.34
CA ALA A 65 9.61 -2.90 3.47
C ALA A 65 8.83 -1.57 3.49
N LEU A 66 7.51 -1.62 3.36
CA LEU A 66 6.69 -0.41 3.45
C LEU A 66 6.84 0.29 4.81
N LYS A 67 6.86 -0.48 5.90
CA LYS A 67 7.05 0.07 7.26
C LYS A 67 8.41 0.75 7.40
N THR A 68 9.50 0.14 6.92
CA THR A 68 10.83 0.73 6.90
C THR A 68 10.85 2.07 6.17
N GLY A 69 10.23 2.15 4.99
CA GLY A 69 10.13 3.38 4.22
C GLY A 69 9.31 4.46 4.92
N CYS A 70 8.18 4.09 5.52
CA CYS A 70 7.32 5.01 6.28
C CYS A 70 8.04 5.57 7.52
N ASP A 71 8.66 4.71 8.33
CA ASP A 71 9.41 5.12 9.51
C ASP A 71 10.55 6.08 9.14
N TYR A 72 11.29 5.77 8.07
CA TYR A 72 12.33 6.66 7.53
C TYR A 72 11.75 8.01 7.10
N ALA A 73 10.73 8.02 6.26
CA ALA A 73 10.17 9.26 5.73
C ALA A 73 9.63 10.16 6.84
N PHE A 74 8.90 9.60 7.82
CA PHE A 74 8.38 10.37 8.95
C PHE A 74 9.48 10.85 9.91
N SER A 75 10.58 10.11 10.05
CA SER A 75 11.77 10.57 10.80
C SER A 75 12.45 11.76 10.12
N LYS A 76 12.41 11.82 8.78
CA LYS A 76 12.97 12.90 7.96
C LYS A 76 12.01 14.05 7.68
N GLY A 77 10.87 14.10 8.38
CA GLY A 77 9.96 15.25 8.37
C GLY A 77 8.83 15.18 7.34
N ALA A 78 8.57 14.04 6.71
CA ALA A 78 7.37 13.87 5.90
C ALA A 78 6.11 14.15 6.74
N LYS A 79 5.12 14.85 6.15
CA LYS A 79 3.83 15.07 6.79
C LYS A 79 2.79 14.03 6.33
N HIS A 80 2.88 13.66 5.08
CA HIS A 80 2.01 12.69 4.42
C HIS A 80 2.84 11.70 3.62
N ILE A 81 2.34 10.48 3.53
CA ILE A 81 2.90 9.43 2.69
C ILE A 81 1.83 8.97 1.71
N VAL A 82 2.28 8.69 0.50
CA VAL A 82 1.57 7.87 -0.47
C VAL A 82 2.38 6.60 -0.71
N ALA A 83 1.76 5.44 -0.51
CA ALA A 83 2.34 4.13 -0.83
C ALA A 83 1.84 3.68 -2.20
N LEU A 84 2.73 3.12 -3.02
CA LEU A 84 2.37 2.50 -4.31
C LEU A 84 3.32 1.35 -4.61
N ASP A 85 2.86 0.40 -5.45
CA ASP A 85 3.65 -0.78 -5.79
C ASP A 85 4.69 -0.49 -6.88
N ALA A 86 5.75 -1.30 -6.94
CA ALA A 86 6.86 -1.15 -7.88
C ALA A 86 6.60 -1.78 -9.27
N ASP A 87 5.48 -2.46 -9.46
CA ASP A 87 5.16 -3.28 -10.65
C ASP A 87 4.51 -2.50 -11.81
N ALA A 88 4.46 -1.17 -11.70
CA ALA A 88 3.86 -0.24 -12.67
C ALA A 88 2.34 -0.42 -12.89
N GLN A 89 1.62 -1.13 -12.01
CA GLN A 89 0.16 -1.26 -12.11
C GLN A 89 -0.60 -0.02 -11.63
N HIS A 90 0.02 0.83 -10.83
CA HIS A 90 -0.56 2.08 -10.35
C HIS A 90 -0.12 3.26 -11.22
N ASN A 91 -1.05 4.15 -11.54
CA ASN A 91 -0.73 5.41 -12.23
C ASN A 91 -0.32 6.49 -11.22
N PRO A 92 0.96 6.95 -11.19
CA PRO A 92 1.40 8.00 -10.30
C PRO A 92 0.70 9.37 -10.52
N ASP A 93 0.07 9.60 -11.67
CA ASP A 93 -0.71 10.80 -11.94
C ASP A 93 -1.94 10.94 -11.01
N ASP A 94 -2.33 9.88 -10.32
CA ASP A 94 -3.36 9.92 -9.29
C ASP A 94 -2.87 10.52 -7.95
N ILE A 95 -1.55 10.61 -7.69
CA ILE A 95 -0.99 11.12 -6.41
C ILE A 95 -1.57 12.49 -6.00
N PRO A 96 -1.77 13.47 -6.89
CA PRO A 96 -2.38 14.74 -6.52
C PRO A 96 -3.80 14.60 -5.94
N ARG A 97 -4.58 13.62 -6.42
CA ARG A 97 -5.92 13.32 -5.89
C ARG A 97 -5.87 12.80 -4.45
N PHE A 98 -4.89 11.94 -4.13
CA PHE A 98 -4.66 11.49 -2.76
C PHE A 98 -4.26 12.66 -1.85
N ALA A 99 -3.32 13.51 -2.29
CA ALA A 99 -2.88 14.67 -1.55
C ALA A 99 -4.03 15.64 -1.24
N GLU A 100 -4.94 15.84 -2.19
CA GLU A 100 -6.12 16.70 -2.00
C GLU A 100 -7.07 16.13 -0.94
N LYS A 101 -7.34 14.82 -0.99
CA LYS A 101 -8.23 14.15 -0.04
C LYS A 101 -7.66 14.11 1.38
N LEU A 102 -6.33 14.04 1.53
CA LEU A 102 -5.67 14.07 2.83
C LEU A 102 -5.81 15.41 3.57
N LYS A 103 -6.25 16.49 2.93
CA LYS A 103 -6.56 17.75 3.62
C LYS A 103 -7.68 17.58 4.65
N ASN A 104 -8.64 16.69 4.39
CA ASN A 104 -9.85 16.53 5.19
C ASN A 104 -10.03 15.11 5.75
N HIS A 105 -9.10 14.19 5.46
CA HIS A 105 -9.15 12.79 5.87
C HIS A 105 -7.82 12.34 6.45
N ASP A 106 -7.86 11.40 7.38
CA ASP A 106 -6.68 10.80 8.00
C ASP A 106 -5.97 9.81 7.07
N ILE A 107 -6.78 9.09 6.26
CA ILE A 107 -6.31 8.05 5.33
C ILE A 107 -7.16 8.06 4.06
N VAL A 108 -6.52 7.81 2.93
CA VAL A 108 -7.14 7.64 1.61
C VAL A 108 -6.82 6.25 1.10
N PHE A 109 -7.85 5.46 0.89
CA PHE A 109 -7.76 4.17 0.21
C PHE A 109 -8.06 4.33 -1.27
N SER A 110 -7.49 3.49 -2.10
CA SER A 110 -7.94 3.37 -3.47
C SER A 110 -8.74 2.09 -3.67
N TYR A 111 -9.56 2.08 -4.71
CA TYR A 111 -10.19 0.86 -5.20
C TYR A 111 -10.08 0.79 -6.71
N ARG A 112 -9.84 -0.43 -7.20
CA ARG A 112 -9.78 -0.70 -8.62
C ARG A 112 -11.21 -0.74 -9.17
N LYS A 113 -11.46 0.03 -10.24
CA LYS A 113 -12.70 -0.15 -10.98
C LYS A 113 -12.69 -1.57 -11.59
N TYR A 114 -13.74 -2.32 -11.34
CA TYR A 114 -13.86 -3.65 -11.92
C TYR A 114 -13.80 -3.56 -13.44
N SER A 115 -12.72 -4.07 -14.02
CA SER A 115 -12.62 -4.24 -15.46
C SER A 115 -13.05 -5.65 -15.85
N ARG A 116 -13.48 -5.84 -17.10
CA ARG A 116 -13.79 -7.17 -17.66
C ARG A 116 -12.55 -8.10 -17.68
N GLN A 117 -11.36 -7.55 -17.53
CA GLN A 117 -10.08 -8.27 -17.53
C GLN A 117 -9.76 -8.93 -16.17
N MET A 118 -10.46 -8.54 -15.08
CA MET A 118 -10.23 -9.13 -13.76
C MET A 118 -10.89 -10.53 -13.69
N PRO A 119 -10.12 -11.61 -13.41
CA PRO A 119 -10.68 -12.95 -13.23
C PRO A 119 -11.77 -12.99 -12.16
N ALA A 120 -12.87 -13.71 -12.43
CA ALA A 120 -14.01 -13.77 -11.53
C ALA A 120 -13.65 -14.26 -10.12
N VAL A 121 -12.75 -15.25 -10.02
CA VAL A 121 -12.27 -15.80 -8.73
C VAL A 121 -11.63 -14.73 -7.87
N LEU A 122 -10.83 -13.84 -8.46
CA LEU A 122 -10.16 -12.74 -7.72
C LEU A 122 -11.16 -11.67 -7.31
N ARG A 123 -12.17 -11.41 -8.14
CA ARG A 123 -13.26 -10.51 -7.82
C ARG A 123 -14.07 -11.01 -6.62
N PHE A 124 -14.43 -12.30 -6.60
CA PHE A 124 -15.12 -12.90 -5.46
C PHE A 124 -14.28 -12.90 -4.20
N GLY A 125 -12.98 -13.24 -4.29
CA GLY A 125 -12.06 -13.20 -3.16
C GLY A 125 -11.96 -11.80 -2.56
N ASN A 126 -11.82 -10.77 -3.39
CA ASN A 126 -11.74 -9.39 -2.92
C ASN A 126 -13.07 -8.92 -2.28
N MET A 127 -14.22 -9.26 -2.88
CA MET A 127 -15.53 -9.00 -2.28
C MET A 127 -15.67 -9.64 -0.90
N PHE A 128 -15.29 -10.91 -0.75
CA PHE A 128 -15.37 -11.61 0.52
C PHE A 128 -14.50 -10.98 1.61
N ILE A 129 -13.27 -10.58 1.27
CA ILE A 129 -12.39 -9.89 2.22
C ILE A 129 -12.95 -8.51 2.59
N SER A 130 -13.49 -7.78 1.61
CA SER A 130 -14.10 -6.45 1.86
C SER A 130 -15.33 -6.54 2.75
N GLU A 131 -16.19 -7.54 2.54
CA GLU A 131 -17.36 -7.79 3.37
C GLU A 131 -16.95 -8.16 4.81
N ALA A 132 -15.94 -9.03 4.97
CA ALA A 132 -15.38 -9.36 6.27
C ALA A 132 -14.83 -8.11 6.99
N ALA A 133 -14.16 -7.21 6.27
CA ALA A 133 -13.67 -5.96 6.85
C ALA A 133 -14.83 -5.04 7.31
N SER A 134 -15.88 -4.94 6.51
CA SER A 134 -17.07 -4.17 6.85
C SER A 134 -17.73 -4.67 8.12
N ILE A 135 -18.01 -5.98 8.19
CA ILE A 135 -18.67 -6.60 9.36
C ILE A 135 -17.80 -6.53 10.61
N LEU A 136 -16.51 -6.84 10.49
CA LEU A 136 -15.63 -6.95 11.66
C LEU A 136 -15.18 -5.60 12.20
N TYR A 137 -14.96 -4.61 11.34
CA TYR A 137 -14.31 -3.35 11.73
C TYR A 137 -15.11 -2.10 11.41
N ASN A 138 -16.30 -2.24 10.83
CA ASN A 138 -17.15 -1.13 10.38
C ASN A 138 -16.40 -0.18 9.41
N VAL A 139 -15.62 -0.77 8.48
CA VAL A 139 -14.90 -0.07 7.44
C VAL A 139 -15.38 -0.59 6.09
N ASP A 140 -16.21 0.20 5.43
CA ASP A 140 -16.79 -0.15 4.14
C ASP A 140 -15.82 0.27 3.01
N LEU A 141 -15.16 -0.72 2.39
CA LEU A 141 -14.21 -0.53 1.30
C LEU A 141 -14.56 -1.41 0.11
N ASN A 142 -14.55 -0.80 -1.08
CA ASN A 142 -14.77 -1.52 -2.34
C ASN A 142 -13.60 -2.45 -2.71
N ASP A 143 -12.38 -2.14 -2.23
CA ASP A 143 -11.18 -2.94 -2.47
C ASP A 143 -10.22 -2.81 -1.28
N THR A 144 -10.09 -3.88 -0.53
CA THR A 144 -9.20 -3.93 0.64
C THR A 144 -7.75 -4.26 0.29
N GLN A 145 -7.50 -4.74 -0.93
CA GLN A 145 -6.20 -5.26 -1.34
C GLN A 145 -5.41 -4.31 -2.25
N SER A 146 -5.94 -3.13 -2.56
CA SER A 146 -5.19 -2.13 -3.31
C SER A 146 -4.04 -1.58 -2.47
N GLY A 147 -2.80 -1.67 -2.98
CA GLY A 147 -1.59 -1.14 -2.34
C GLY A 147 -1.46 0.38 -2.44
N PHE A 148 -2.21 1.03 -3.34
CA PHE A 148 -2.14 2.48 -3.53
C PHE A 148 -2.96 3.21 -2.45
N ARG A 149 -2.27 3.75 -1.46
CA ARG A 149 -2.88 4.36 -0.27
C ARG A 149 -2.12 5.60 0.14
N ALA A 150 -2.80 6.51 0.83
CA ALA A 150 -2.11 7.64 1.42
C ALA A 150 -2.61 7.92 2.84
N PHE A 151 -1.73 8.41 3.71
CA PHE A 151 -2.06 8.69 5.10
C PHE A 151 -1.15 9.75 5.71
N SER A 152 -1.66 10.42 6.73
CA SER A 152 -0.92 11.41 7.51
C SER A 152 0.00 10.73 8.54
N LYS A 153 0.99 11.48 9.05
CA LYS A 153 1.84 11.04 10.17
C LYS A 153 1.03 10.67 11.41
N LYS A 154 -0.06 11.42 11.68
CA LYS A 154 -0.96 11.15 12.80
C LYS A 154 -1.70 9.84 12.62
N ALA A 155 -2.21 9.59 11.41
CA ALA A 155 -2.86 8.33 11.08
C ALA A 155 -1.88 7.16 11.16
N TYR A 156 -0.67 7.30 10.62
CA TYR A 156 0.33 6.24 10.63
C TYR A 156 0.63 5.73 12.04
N LYS A 157 0.77 6.60 13.03
CA LYS A 157 0.98 6.20 14.42
C LYS A 157 -0.12 5.29 14.97
N LYS A 158 -1.34 5.42 14.44
CA LYS A 158 -2.51 4.63 14.84
C LYS A 158 -2.68 3.34 14.05
N ILE A 159 -2.28 3.35 12.78
CA ILE A 159 -2.45 2.21 11.86
C ILE A 159 -1.17 1.40 11.66
N ARG A 160 -0.05 1.77 12.30
CA ARG A 160 1.25 1.11 12.13
C ARG A 160 1.13 -0.39 12.42
N TRP A 161 1.32 -1.17 11.38
CA TRP A 161 1.09 -2.63 11.35
C TRP A 161 2.29 -3.44 11.84
N ASN A 162 2.05 -4.70 12.18
CA ASN A 162 3.07 -5.67 12.58
C ASN A 162 3.35 -6.70 11.49
N ALA A 163 2.36 -7.00 10.63
CA ALA A 163 2.50 -7.95 9.54
C ALA A 163 3.66 -7.58 8.60
N SER A 164 4.45 -8.56 8.22
CA SER A 164 5.57 -8.38 7.28
C SER A 164 5.17 -8.60 5.82
N ASP A 165 4.08 -9.32 5.58
CA ASP A 165 3.58 -9.76 4.27
C ASP A 165 2.40 -8.91 3.77
N TYR A 166 1.65 -9.43 2.81
CA TYR A 166 0.45 -8.81 2.22
C TYR A 166 -0.73 -8.67 3.19
N SER A 167 -0.72 -9.33 4.36
CA SER A 167 -1.78 -9.16 5.34
C SER A 167 -1.75 -7.77 6.01
N MET A 168 -0.67 -7.01 5.80
CA MET A 168 -0.53 -5.66 6.31
C MET A 168 -1.62 -4.70 5.80
N GLU A 169 -2.11 -4.88 4.55
CA GLU A 169 -3.21 -4.08 4.01
C GLU A 169 -4.48 -4.24 4.87
N SER A 170 -4.79 -5.47 5.25
CA SER A 170 -5.95 -5.79 6.07
C SER A 170 -5.75 -5.40 7.53
N GLU A 171 -4.53 -5.53 8.06
CA GLU A 171 -4.19 -5.05 9.40
C GLU A 171 -4.34 -3.53 9.51
N MET A 172 -3.90 -2.79 8.50
CA MET A 172 -4.06 -1.34 8.42
C MET A 172 -5.54 -0.94 8.46
N ILE A 173 -6.40 -1.63 7.72
CA ILE A 173 -7.85 -1.40 7.68
C ILE A 173 -8.47 -1.71 9.05
N SER A 174 -8.12 -2.84 9.64
CA SER A 174 -8.57 -3.24 10.97
C SER A 174 -8.26 -2.15 12.01
N ARG A 175 -7.02 -1.67 12.01
CA ARG A 175 -6.58 -0.60 12.93
C ARG A 175 -7.27 0.73 12.62
N ALA A 176 -7.48 1.07 11.35
CA ALA A 176 -8.20 2.29 10.95
C ALA A 176 -9.63 2.29 11.48
N GLY A 177 -10.35 1.18 11.36
CA GLY A 177 -11.69 1.00 11.91
C GLY A 177 -11.73 1.08 13.44
N LYS A 178 -10.87 0.32 14.14
CA LYS A 178 -10.75 0.37 15.61
C LYS A 178 -10.47 1.78 16.14
N GLN A 179 -9.63 2.54 15.43
CA GLN A 179 -9.26 3.91 15.79
C GLN A 179 -10.24 4.98 15.28
N LYS A 180 -11.33 4.57 14.60
CA LYS A 180 -12.35 5.44 13.99
C LYS A 180 -11.72 6.57 13.16
N LEU A 181 -10.73 6.23 12.33
CA LEU A 181 -10.07 7.19 11.48
C LEU A 181 -11.02 7.67 10.38
N LYS A 182 -10.94 8.95 10.06
CA LYS A 182 -11.69 9.53 8.94
C LYS A 182 -11.02 9.11 7.64
N TYR A 183 -11.69 8.27 6.86
CA TYR A 183 -11.17 7.80 5.59
C TYR A 183 -12.06 8.18 4.40
N VAL A 184 -11.49 8.08 3.22
CA VAL A 184 -12.20 8.20 1.94
C VAL A 184 -11.62 7.20 0.95
N GLN A 185 -12.42 6.79 -0.02
CA GLN A 185 -12.00 5.95 -1.14
C GLN A 185 -11.97 6.75 -2.43
N ILE A 186 -10.98 6.50 -3.26
CA ILE A 186 -10.92 7.04 -4.62
C ILE A 186 -10.78 5.92 -5.65
N PRO A 187 -11.49 5.99 -6.77
CA PRO A 187 -11.31 5.04 -7.86
C PRO A 187 -9.97 5.28 -8.55
N ILE A 188 -9.28 4.19 -8.86
CA ILE A 188 -8.07 4.19 -9.69
C ILE A 188 -8.26 3.28 -10.89
N GLU A 189 -7.54 3.57 -11.95
CA GLU A 189 -7.38 2.65 -13.06
C GLU A 189 -6.16 1.77 -12.81
N THR A 190 -6.29 0.48 -13.08
CA THR A 190 -5.18 -0.47 -12.96
C THR A 190 -4.64 -0.78 -14.33
N ILE A 191 -3.35 -0.64 -14.51
CA ILE A 191 -2.63 -1.03 -15.72
C ILE A 191 -2.33 -2.53 -15.58
N TYR A 192 -3.09 -3.37 -16.29
CA TYR A 192 -2.84 -4.80 -16.27
C TYR A 192 -1.69 -5.14 -17.22
N SER A 193 -0.60 -5.63 -16.66
CA SER A 193 0.49 -6.26 -17.43
C SER A 193 0.24 -7.76 -17.55
N ASP A 194 0.90 -8.43 -18.51
CA ASP A 194 0.71 -9.86 -18.84
C ASP A 194 0.97 -10.84 -17.67
N ARG A 195 1.50 -10.37 -16.55
CA ARG A 195 1.71 -11.16 -15.33
C ARG A 195 0.92 -10.57 -14.17
N TYR A 196 -0.27 -11.10 -13.97
CA TYR A 196 -1.06 -10.77 -12.79
C TYR A 196 -0.41 -11.37 -11.53
N LYS A 197 0.14 -10.50 -10.68
CA LYS A 197 0.60 -10.83 -9.33
C LYS A 197 -0.49 -10.39 -8.36
N GLY A 198 -1.47 -11.24 -8.08
CA GLY A 198 -2.58 -10.93 -7.16
C GLY A 198 -2.67 -11.91 -6.01
N THR A 199 -3.44 -11.55 -5.00
CA THR A 199 -3.74 -12.38 -3.83
C THR A 199 -4.46 -13.64 -4.25
N THR A 200 -3.95 -14.82 -3.87
CA THR A 200 -4.58 -16.11 -4.17
C THR A 200 -5.77 -16.37 -3.23
N VAL A 201 -6.60 -17.36 -3.56
CA VAL A 201 -7.73 -17.79 -2.68
C VAL A 201 -7.23 -18.21 -1.30
N ILE A 202 -6.08 -18.89 -1.25
CA ILE A 202 -5.45 -19.31 0.01
C ILE A 202 -5.01 -18.09 0.84
N ASP A 203 -4.42 -17.08 0.18
CA ASP A 203 -4.06 -15.83 0.84
C ASP A 203 -5.31 -15.11 1.36
N GLY A 204 -6.40 -15.10 0.59
CA GLY A 204 -7.67 -14.54 1.00
C GLY A 204 -8.23 -15.19 2.28
N MET A 205 -8.20 -16.52 2.36
CA MET A 205 -8.61 -17.25 3.58
C MET A 205 -7.72 -16.91 4.77
N LYS A 206 -6.39 -16.88 4.59
CA LYS A 206 -5.45 -16.47 5.66
C LYS A 206 -5.73 -15.04 6.13
N ILE A 207 -6.00 -14.11 5.22
CA ILE A 207 -6.33 -12.73 5.54
C ILE A 207 -7.58 -12.67 6.43
N VAL A 208 -8.66 -13.36 6.06
CA VAL A 208 -9.89 -13.36 6.87
C VAL A 208 -9.69 -14.00 8.24
N LEU A 209 -8.95 -15.11 8.33
CA LEU A 209 -8.59 -15.72 9.62
C LEU A 209 -7.76 -14.77 10.48
N ASN A 210 -6.80 -14.05 9.92
CA ASN A 210 -6.05 -13.04 10.63
C ASN A 210 -6.94 -11.88 11.10
N MET A 211 -7.89 -11.44 10.29
CA MET A 211 -8.85 -10.41 10.68
C MET A 211 -9.71 -10.85 11.86
N LEU A 212 -10.21 -12.08 11.87
CA LEU A 212 -10.94 -12.66 13.00
C LEU A 212 -10.05 -12.72 14.24
N TRP A 213 -8.83 -13.22 14.11
CA TRP A 213 -7.86 -13.26 15.21
C TRP A 213 -7.60 -11.88 15.80
N TRP A 214 -7.34 -10.87 14.97
CA TRP A 214 -7.13 -9.49 15.44
C TRP A 214 -8.37 -8.89 16.11
N LYS A 215 -9.57 -9.29 15.69
CA LYS A 215 -10.81 -8.86 16.34
C LYS A 215 -10.94 -9.45 17.75
N LEU A 216 -10.63 -10.74 17.90
CA LEU A 216 -10.82 -11.50 19.15
C LEU A 216 -9.70 -11.24 20.17
N PHE A 217 -8.45 -11.21 19.73
CA PHE A 217 -7.29 -11.25 20.63
C PHE A 217 -6.50 -9.93 20.74
N ASN A 218 -6.61 -9.02 19.78
CA ASN A 218 -5.95 -7.72 19.83
C ASN A 218 -6.89 -6.56 20.23
N GLY A 219 -7.99 -6.87 20.88
CA GLY A 219 -8.97 -5.89 21.38
C GLY A 219 -8.47 -5.01 22.53
N HIS A 220 -7.31 -5.29 23.13
CA HIS A 220 -6.83 -4.66 24.36
C HIS A 220 -5.38 -4.18 24.34
N LYS A 221 -4.82 -3.79 23.16
CA LYS A 221 -3.53 -3.07 23.16
C LYS A 221 -3.57 -1.83 22.29
#